data_4286eff668d994129015e7765c14d4d4
#
_entry.id   4286eff668d994129015e7765c14d4d4
#
_cell.length_a   1.000
_cell.length_b   1.000
_cell.length_c   1.000
_cell.angle_alpha   90.00
_cell.angle_beta   90.00
_cell.angle_gamma   90.00
#
_symmetry.space_group_name_H-M   'P 1'
#
loop_
_entity.id
_entity.type
_entity.pdbx_description
1 polymer ?
#
loop_
_entity_poly.entity_id
_entity_poly.type
_entity_poly.pdbx_seq_one_letter_code
_entity_poly.pdbx_strand_id
1 'polypeptide(L)'
;MWLLDWEKSVQNKQYSSALQLFQNDVVSFGTWMDVVQGLDQLKINQWVNIWPTISRFKFLTETLFIQLSPDKLFANSILTWTSLGYHKDGRSFERSGRATVTLKRSNLNSDWKGIHTHFSLNRGVPQQSFGNFK
;
A
#
# COMPACT_ATOMS: atom_id res chain seq x y z
N MET A 1 -5.91 6.97 -11.92
CA MET A 1 -6.16 5.59 -11.46
C MET A 1 -5.80 5.47 -9.99
N TRP A 2 -6.63 4.81 -9.22
CA TRP A 2 -6.52 4.74 -7.75
C TRP A 2 -5.15 4.22 -7.26
N LEU A 3 -4.64 3.13 -7.86
CA LEU A 3 -3.35 2.57 -7.49
C LEU A 3 -2.19 3.55 -7.72
N LEU A 4 -2.21 4.27 -8.84
CA LEU A 4 -1.17 5.25 -9.15
C LEU A 4 -1.27 6.48 -8.26
N ASP A 5 -2.47 6.87 -7.85
CA ASP A 5 -2.65 7.97 -6.89
C ASP A 5 -2.07 7.60 -5.53
N TRP A 6 -2.28 6.36 -5.08
CA TRP A 6 -1.68 5.88 -3.84
C TRP A 6 -0.16 5.75 -3.95
N GLU A 7 0.33 5.19 -5.04
CA GLU A 7 1.77 5.10 -5.32
C GLU A 7 2.44 6.47 -5.20
N LYS A 8 1.86 7.48 -5.81
CA LYS A 8 2.37 8.86 -5.75
C LYS A 8 2.38 9.39 -4.33
N SER A 9 1.33 9.12 -3.56
CA SER A 9 1.26 9.51 -2.16
C SER A 9 2.36 8.85 -1.32
N VAL A 10 2.62 7.57 -1.54
CA VAL A 10 3.69 6.84 -0.86
C VAL A 10 5.06 7.43 -1.22
N GLN A 11 5.32 7.59 -2.51
CA GLN A 11 6.60 8.12 -3.00
C GLN A 11 6.92 9.49 -2.43
N ASN A 12 5.92 10.36 -2.33
CA ASN A 12 6.07 11.74 -1.88
C ASN A 12 5.75 11.92 -0.40
N LYS A 13 5.43 10.85 0.31
CA LYS A 13 5.06 10.86 1.74
C LYS A 13 3.91 11.83 2.02
N GLN A 14 2.93 11.84 1.12
CA GLN A 14 1.75 12.72 1.21
C GLN A 14 0.61 11.98 1.91
N TYR A 15 0.65 11.94 3.23
CA TYR A 15 -0.33 11.20 4.03
C TYR A 15 -1.76 11.74 3.84
N SER A 16 -1.94 13.05 3.80
CA SER A 16 -3.27 13.66 3.63
C SER A 16 -3.93 13.27 2.29
N SER A 17 -3.16 13.19 1.21
CA SER A 17 -3.67 12.73 -0.09
C SER A 17 -4.07 11.25 -0.03
N ALA A 18 -3.25 10.44 0.63
CA ALA A 18 -3.53 9.00 0.78
C ALA A 18 -4.80 8.75 1.62
N LEU A 19 -5.01 9.53 2.67
CA LEU A 19 -6.20 9.39 3.51
C LEU A 19 -7.50 9.56 2.73
N GLN A 20 -7.50 10.34 1.65
CA GLN A 20 -8.68 10.54 0.80
C GLN A 20 -9.05 9.30 -0.03
N LEU A 21 -8.14 8.35 -0.15
CA LEU A 21 -8.32 7.16 -1.00
C LEU A 21 -9.01 6.00 -0.27
N PHE A 22 -9.21 6.10 1.05
CA PHE A 22 -9.67 5.01 1.89
C PHE A 22 -10.94 5.38 2.67
N GLN A 23 -11.71 4.35 3.03
CA GLN A 23 -12.78 4.50 4.02
C GLN A 23 -12.19 4.51 5.43
N ASN A 24 -12.89 5.18 6.36
CA ASN A 24 -12.41 5.31 7.74
C ASN A 24 -12.30 3.98 8.48
N ASP A 25 -13.09 3.00 8.09
CA ASP A 25 -13.15 1.67 8.72
C ASP A 25 -12.27 0.64 8.02
N VAL A 26 -11.30 1.07 7.21
CA VAL A 26 -10.38 0.16 6.51
C VAL A 26 -9.68 -0.78 7.49
N VAL A 27 -9.52 -2.03 7.07
CA VAL A 27 -8.72 -3.04 7.78
C VAL A 27 -7.55 -3.44 6.89
N SER A 28 -6.36 -3.49 7.44
CA SER A 28 -5.15 -3.78 6.65
C SER A 28 -4.24 -4.78 7.35
N PHE A 29 -3.63 -5.62 6.54
CA PHE A 29 -2.47 -6.44 6.92
C PHE A 29 -1.24 -5.81 6.26
N GLY A 30 -0.23 -5.49 7.03
CA GLY A 30 0.92 -4.76 6.53
C GLY A 30 2.25 -5.44 6.81
N THR A 31 3.29 -4.81 6.32
CA THR A 31 4.66 -5.32 6.45
C THR A 31 5.31 -4.91 7.77
N TRP A 32 4.72 -3.99 8.49
CA TRP A 32 5.18 -3.55 9.82
C TRP A 32 4.23 -4.02 10.92
N MET A 33 2.94 -3.76 10.74
CA MET A 33 1.90 -4.20 11.67
C MET A 33 1.19 -5.42 11.10
N ASP A 34 0.83 -6.38 11.95
CA ASP A 34 0.12 -7.58 11.51
C ASP A 34 -1.30 -7.22 11.04
N VAL A 35 -2.10 -6.67 11.94
CA VAL A 35 -3.47 -6.24 11.65
C VAL A 35 -3.67 -4.82 12.14
N VAL A 36 -4.23 -3.97 11.28
CA VAL A 36 -4.56 -2.58 11.62
C VAL A 36 -6.03 -2.35 11.30
N GLN A 37 -6.78 -1.84 12.27
CA GLN A 37 -8.18 -1.48 12.09
C GLN A 37 -8.33 0.03 12.17
N GLY A 38 -8.94 0.61 11.13
CA GLY A 38 -9.21 2.03 11.04
C GLY A 38 -8.11 2.82 10.35
N LEU A 39 -8.55 3.87 9.66
CA LEU A 39 -7.65 4.67 8.81
C LEU A 39 -6.62 5.46 9.63
N ASP A 40 -7.02 6.03 10.76
CA ASP A 40 -6.08 6.75 11.62
C ASP A 40 -4.98 5.84 12.14
N GLN A 41 -5.34 4.62 12.55
CA GLN A 41 -4.38 3.62 13.02
C GLN A 41 -3.48 3.13 11.89
N LEU A 42 -4.02 3.00 10.68
CA LEU A 42 -3.24 2.60 9.51
C LEU A 42 -2.15 3.62 9.21
N LYS A 43 -2.48 4.91 9.25
CA LYS A 43 -1.50 5.98 9.10
C LYS A 43 -0.43 5.94 10.20
N ILE A 44 -0.86 5.95 11.46
CA ILE A 44 0.03 6.10 12.62
C ILE A 44 0.91 4.86 12.82
N ASN A 45 0.34 3.66 12.69
CA ASN A 45 1.03 2.41 13.05
C ASN A 45 1.71 1.73 11.87
N GLN A 46 1.27 1.99 10.62
CA GLN A 46 1.87 1.35 9.44
C GLN A 46 2.59 2.36 8.55
N TRP A 47 1.88 3.32 7.99
CA TRP A 47 2.45 4.21 6.96
C TRP A 47 3.62 5.04 7.48
N VAL A 48 3.47 5.64 8.66
CA VAL A 48 4.51 6.51 9.26
C VAL A 48 5.77 5.71 9.59
N ASN A 49 5.64 4.42 9.85
CA ASN A 49 6.78 3.54 10.16
C ASN A 49 7.45 2.97 8.92
N ILE A 50 6.77 2.94 7.78
CA ILE A 50 7.30 2.32 6.55
C ILE A 50 7.73 3.37 5.51
N TRP A 51 6.85 4.30 5.16
CA TRP A 51 7.11 5.20 4.03
C TRP A 51 8.42 5.99 4.15
N PRO A 52 8.81 6.51 5.33
CA PRO A 52 10.09 7.22 5.47
C PRO A 52 11.32 6.32 5.34
N THR A 53 11.17 5.01 5.46
CA THR A 53 12.27 4.05 5.47
C THR A 53 12.56 3.42 4.12
N ILE A 54 11.72 3.69 3.13
CA ILE A 54 11.82 3.11 1.79
C ILE A 54 11.89 4.22 0.74
N SER A 55 12.27 3.84 -0.47
CA SER A 55 12.21 4.74 -1.63
C SER A 55 11.77 3.98 -2.88
N ARG A 56 11.42 4.72 -3.93
CA ARG A 56 11.06 4.18 -5.24
C ARG A 56 9.93 3.16 -5.19
N PHE A 57 8.97 3.35 -4.30
CA PHE A 57 7.79 2.48 -4.26
C PHE A 57 7.04 2.55 -5.59
N LYS A 58 6.72 1.39 -6.15
CA LYS A 58 6.04 1.30 -7.43
C LYS A 58 5.14 0.07 -7.49
N PHE A 59 3.88 0.26 -7.86
CA PHE A 59 3.01 -0.84 -8.23
C PHE A 59 3.40 -1.33 -9.64
N LEU A 60 3.56 -2.63 -9.80
CA LEU A 60 3.84 -3.23 -11.10
C LEU A 60 2.51 -3.50 -11.80
N THR A 61 1.96 -2.47 -12.44
CA THR A 61 0.62 -2.51 -13.02
C THR A 61 0.47 -3.53 -14.14
N GLU A 62 1.58 -3.95 -14.76
CA GLU A 62 1.59 -5.05 -15.73
C GLU A 62 1.26 -6.41 -15.11
N THR A 63 1.32 -6.53 -13.78
CA THR A 63 0.95 -7.76 -13.05
C THR A 63 -0.48 -7.73 -12.51
N LEU A 64 -1.24 -6.67 -12.78
CA LEU A 64 -2.54 -6.42 -12.17
C LEU A 64 -3.61 -7.39 -12.69
N PHE A 65 -4.29 -8.05 -11.74
CA PHE A 65 -5.54 -8.76 -11.95
C PHE A 65 -6.65 -8.03 -11.20
N ILE A 66 -7.77 -7.79 -11.86
CA ILE A 66 -8.94 -7.15 -11.25
C ILE A 66 -10.10 -8.15 -11.22
N GLN A 67 -10.70 -8.31 -10.05
CA GLN A 67 -11.93 -9.05 -9.84
C GLN A 67 -13.02 -8.05 -9.49
N LEU A 68 -14.04 -7.97 -10.32
CA LEU A 68 -15.10 -6.98 -10.19
C LEU A 68 -16.42 -7.67 -9.86
N SER A 69 -17.17 -7.15 -8.88
CA SER A 69 -18.49 -7.67 -8.54
C SER A 69 -19.49 -7.43 -9.69
N PRO A 70 -20.58 -8.22 -9.77
CA PRO A 70 -21.58 -8.05 -10.84
C PRO A 70 -22.19 -6.66 -10.91
N ASP A 71 -22.41 -6.02 -9.76
CA ASP A 71 -22.95 -4.65 -9.68
C ASP A 71 -21.88 -3.57 -9.89
N LYS A 72 -20.60 -3.96 -10.02
CA LYS A 72 -19.46 -3.07 -10.23
C LYS A 72 -19.23 -2.08 -9.09
N LEU A 73 -19.67 -2.41 -7.88
CA LEU A 73 -19.47 -1.57 -6.69
C LEU A 73 -18.38 -2.07 -5.75
N PHE A 74 -17.79 -3.21 -6.07
CA PHE A 74 -16.77 -3.87 -5.24
C PHE A 74 -15.73 -4.50 -6.15
N ALA A 75 -14.45 -4.30 -5.85
CA ALA A 75 -13.35 -4.82 -6.67
C ALA A 75 -12.18 -5.26 -5.80
N ASN A 76 -11.52 -6.33 -6.24
CA ASN A 76 -10.19 -6.71 -5.75
C ASN A 76 -9.16 -6.39 -6.82
N SER A 77 -8.09 -5.72 -6.41
CA SER A 77 -6.90 -5.53 -7.23
C SER A 77 -5.79 -6.41 -6.66
N ILE A 78 -5.26 -7.29 -7.48
CA ILE A 78 -4.24 -8.28 -7.10
C ILE A 78 -3.03 -8.03 -7.98
N LEU A 79 -1.90 -7.68 -7.35
CA LEU A 79 -0.70 -7.31 -8.12
C LEU A 79 0.56 -7.44 -7.27
N THR A 80 1.68 -7.24 -7.93
CA THR A 80 2.98 -7.13 -7.25
C THR A 80 3.45 -5.69 -7.21
N TRP A 81 4.41 -5.42 -6.38
CA TRP A 81 5.00 -4.10 -6.19
C TRP A 81 6.49 -4.24 -5.88
N THR A 82 7.22 -3.15 -6.03
CA THR A 82 8.64 -3.08 -5.69
C THR A 82 8.96 -1.77 -5.00
N SER A 83 10.07 -1.75 -4.30
CA SER A 83 10.63 -0.56 -3.68
C SER A 83 12.12 -0.80 -3.39
N LEU A 84 12.82 0.22 -2.91
CA LEU A 84 14.13 0.06 -2.30
C LEU A 84 13.98 0.13 -0.78
N GLY A 85 14.54 -0.86 -0.10
CA GLY A 85 14.76 -0.84 1.33
C GLY A 85 16.23 -0.56 1.63
N TYR A 86 16.54 -0.38 2.91
CA TYR A 86 17.88 -0.03 3.35
C TYR A 86 18.28 -0.84 4.57
N HIS A 87 19.44 -1.49 4.50
CA HIS A 87 20.05 -2.13 5.65
C HIS A 87 20.46 -1.09 6.68
N LYS A 88 20.77 -1.55 7.88
CA LYS A 88 21.20 -0.67 8.98
C LYS A 88 22.44 0.15 8.63
N ASP A 89 23.33 -0.40 7.80
CA ASP A 89 24.55 0.28 7.33
C ASP A 89 24.32 1.22 6.13
N GLY A 90 23.07 1.36 5.67
CA GLY A 90 22.70 2.25 4.56
C GLY A 90 22.73 1.62 3.18
N ARG A 91 23.20 0.36 3.04
CA ARG A 91 23.15 -0.32 1.74
C ARG A 91 21.68 -0.59 1.35
N SER A 92 21.36 -0.34 0.09
CA SER A 92 20.01 -0.60 -0.42
C SER A 92 19.83 -2.09 -0.77
N PHE A 93 18.58 -2.53 -0.74
CA PHE A 93 18.18 -3.83 -1.27
C PHE A 93 16.84 -3.71 -2.00
N GLU A 94 16.60 -4.61 -2.95
CA GLU A 94 15.31 -4.69 -3.60
C GLU A 94 14.27 -5.16 -2.57
N ARG A 95 13.25 -4.33 -2.35
CA ARG A 95 12.18 -4.62 -1.41
C ARG A 95 10.89 -4.75 -2.19
N SER A 96 10.52 -5.98 -2.50
CA SER A 96 9.42 -6.31 -3.39
C SER A 96 8.45 -7.25 -2.70
N GLY A 97 7.21 -7.26 -3.19
CA GLY A 97 6.18 -8.09 -2.59
C GLY A 97 4.91 -8.18 -3.41
N ARG A 98 3.86 -8.58 -2.72
CA ARG A 98 2.54 -8.85 -3.28
C ARG A 98 1.51 -8.04 -2.52
N ALA A 99 0.46 -7.62 -3.21
CA ALA A 99 -0.61 -6.88 -2.58
C ALA A 99 -1.97 -7.32 -3.09
N THR A 100 -2.94 -7.30 -2.19
CA THR A 100 -4.35 -7.32 -2.52
C THR A 100 -4.97 -6.04 -1.96
N VAL A 101 -5.66 -5.31 -2.82
CA VAL A 101 -6.37 -4.09 -2.44
C VAL A 101 -7.84 -4.26 -2.78
N THR A 102 -8.67 -4.21 -1.75
CA THR A 102 -10.12 -4.30 -1.92
C THR A 102 -10.71 -2.89 -1.94
N LEU A 103 -11.47 -2.60 -2.96
CA LEU A 103 -12.07 -1.29 -3.21
C LEU A 103 -13.59 -1.38 -3.23
N LYS A 104 -14.23 -0.33 -2.76
CA LYS A 104 -15.69 -0.21 -2.73
C LYS A 104 -16.10 1.20 -3.16
N ARG A 105 -17.26 1.31 -3.78
CA ARG A 105 -17.89 2.61 -4.09
C ARG A 105 -19.39 2.52 -3.88
N SER A 106 -20.00 3.68 -3.59
CA SER A 106 -21.44 3.74 -3.28
C SER A 106 -22.32 3.61 -4.51
N ASN A 107 -21.84 4.07 -5.66
CA ASN A 107 -22.55 3.96 -6.95
C ASN A 107 -21.57 4.05 -8.11
N LEU A 108 -22.04 3.87 -9.34
CA LEU A 108 -21.20 3.82 -10.54
C LEU A 108 -20.46 5.13 -10.84
N ASN A 109 -20.90 6.24 -10.27
CA ASN A 109 -20.29 7.55 -10.47
C ASN A 109 -19.47 8.02 -9.28
N SER A 110 -19.43 7.24 -8.19
CA SER A 110 -18.63 7.57 -7.00
C SER A 110 -17.19 7.11 -7.15
N ASP A 111 -16.30 7.79 -6.45
CA ASP A 111 -14.91 7.38 -6.37
C ASP A 111 -14.75 6.06 -5.63
N TRP A 112 -13.81 5.24 -6.08
CA TRP A 112 -13.41 4.05 -5.37
C TRP A 112 -12.69 4.41 -4.07
N LYS A 113 -12.98 3.66 -3.00
CA LYS A 113 -12.33 3.80 -1.69
C LYS A 113 -11.77 2.47 -1.25
N GLY A 114 -10.55 2.48 -0.73
CA GLY A 114 -9.93 1.29 -0.16
C GLY A 114 -10.60 0.88 1.15
N ILE A 115 -10.97 -0.39 1.27
CA ILE A 115 -11.56 -0.95 2.49
C ILE A 115 -10.70 -2.03 3.11
N HIS A 116 -9.77 -2.58 2.35
CA HIS A 116 -8.81 -3.57 2.84
C HIS A 116 -7.55 -3.54 1.97
N THR A 117 -6.41 -3.65 2.63
CA THR A 117 -5.13 -3.87 1.94
C THR A 117 -4.36 -4.98 2.65
N HIS A 118 -3.69 -5.81 1.86
CA HIS A 118 -2.78 -6.82 2.36
C HIS A 118 -1.49 -6.73 1.56
N PHE A 119 -0.43 -6.31 2.22
CA PHE A 119 0.91 -6.25 1.65
C PHE A 119 1.78 -7.31 2.32
N SER A 120 2.47 -8.09 1.52
CA SER A 120 3.44 -9.05 2.00
C SER A 120 4.74 -8.92 1.22
N LEU A 121 5.86 -9.14 1.90
CA LEU A 121 7.17 -9.15 1.27
C LEU A 121 7.39 -10.50 0.57
N ASN A 122 8.11 -10.49 -0.54
CA ASN A 122 8.54 -11.72 -1.19
C ASN A 122 9.48 -12.48 -0.27
N ARG A 123 9.54 -13.80 -0.49
CA ARG A 123 10.40 -14.68 0.30
C ARG A 123 11.86 -14.21 0.24
N GLY A 124 12.50 -14.13 1.39
CA GLY A 124 13.91 -13.74 1.50
C GLY A 124 14.17 -12.24 1.58
N VAL A 125 13.15 -11.41 1.39
CA VAL A 125 13.29 -9.96 1.57
C VAL A 125 13.41 -9.65 3.07
N PRO A 126 14.39 -8.81 3.49
CA PRO A 126 14.52 -8.41 4.88
C PRO A 126 13.23 -7.77 5.41
N GLN A 127 12.83 -8.16 6.62
CA GLN A 127 11.58 -7.70 7.23
C GLN A 127 11.60 -6.21 7.57
N GLN A 128 12.77 -5.65 7.83
CA GLN A 128 12.90 -4.26 8.25
C GLN A 128 13.74 -3.46 7.26
N SER A 129 13.27 -2.25 6.96
CA SER A 129 14.03 -1.22 6.25
C SER A 129 14.34 -0.08 7.22
N PHE A 130 15.59 0.35 7.27
CA PHE A 130 16.07 1.35 8.21
C PHE A 130 16.08 2.77 7.65
N GLY A 131 15.86 2.91 6.34
CA GLY A 131 15.87 4.20 5.68
C GLY A 131 17.26 4.64 5.23
N ASN A 132 17.27 5.66 4.39
CA ASN A 132 18.50 6.26 3.86
C ASN A 132 18.73 7.61 4.54
N PHE A 133 19.46 7.61 5.64
CA PHE A 133 19.73 8.78 6.47
C PHE A 133 21.10 9.40 6.17
N LYS A 134 21.47 9.46 4.92
CA LYS A 134 22.71 10.15 4.55
C LYS A 134 22.49 11.62 4.30
#